data_88e6e13a6e6a59c1e4da850f19209fe9
#
_entry.id   88e6e13a6e6a59c1e4da850f19209fe9
#
_cell.length_a   1.000
_cell.length_b   1.000
_cell.length_c   1.000
_cell.angle_alpha   90.00
_cell.angle_beta   90.00
_cell.angle_gamma   90.00
#
_symmetry.space_group_name_H-M   'P 1'
#
loop_
_entity.id
_entity.type
_entity.pdbx_description
1 polymer ?
#
loop_
_entity_poly.entity_id
_entity_poly.type
_entity_poly.pdbx_seq_one_letter_code
_entity_poly.pdbx_strand_id
1 'polypeptide(L)'
;MTEKKVTGVLQSDWSAVIQDYPIASGWTRDGGALVVCDSAGGVYVFYAKVGELLWSERCAHEGGALAMSMHPVETGFTTAGQDGKILIWDLSEARPRCCIEIGSGWVENLLWSPDGAQLASSHGREIQIFAADGTEQWRSAEHLSTVSALGWLNSEEVVSTCYGRVTIFDAATGEHNERFEWKGSLVSLALSPDGDVIACGSQDNSVHFWRRSTGEDSMMSGYPGKPTALAFDSTGTLLATGGGEAVTVWSFEGNGPEGTYPGSLELHERAISTLSFAPDGLTLASGGRDGLVFVWSLQSDGQGRPEGAAMLESVLAEVCWRPDGKALAALDGDGVVTVWKVS
;
A
#
# COMPACT_ATOMS: atom_id res chain seq x y z
N MET A 1 23.99 21.82 -3.84
CA MET A 1 22.97 21.19 -2.99
C MET A 1 21.91 22.25 -2.71
N THR A 2 20.81 22.24 -3.44
CA THR A 2 19.66 23.11 -3.21
C THR A 2 18.99 22.67 -1.91
N GLU A 3 18.85 23.58 -0.94
CA GLU A 3 18.06 23.28 0.27
C GLU A 3 16.66 22.80 -0.17
N LYS A 4 16.35 21.54 0.14
CA LYS A 4 15.00 20.97 -0.06
C LYS A 4 14.05 21.87 0.73
N LYS A 5 13.14 22.56 0.04
CA LYS A 5 12.12 23.38 0.71
C LYS A 5 11.20 22.45 1.50
N VAL A 6 11.37 22.42 2.81
CA VAL A 6 10.52 21.71 3.76
C VAL A 6 9.82 22.76 4.60
N THR A 7 8.52 22.62 4.81
CA THR A 7 7.70 23.59 5.53
C THR A 7 6.72 22.91 6.49
N GLY A 8 6.25 23.65 7.49
CA GLY A 8 5.23 23.19 8.42
C GLY A 8 5.72 22.14 9.40
N VAL A 9 4.91 21.12 9.63
CA VAL A 9 5.16 20.04 10.60
C VAL A 9 6.32 19.10 10.22
N LEU A 10 6.78 19.13 8.96
CA LEU A 10 7.88 18.29 8.47
C LEU A 10 9.23 18.90 8.87
N GLN A 11 10.08 18.11 9.48
CA GLN A 11 11.46 18.48 9.84
C GLN A 11 12.41 17.44 9.24
N SER A 12 13.39 17.89 8.45
CA SER A 12 14.38 16.99 7.83
C SER A 12 15.07 16.15 8.89
N ASP A 13 15.12 14.83 8.71
CA ASP A 13 15.81 13.90 9.57
C ASP A 13 17.01 13.30 8.83
N TRP A 14 16.79 12.41 7.89
CA TRP A 14 17.83 11.80 7.09
C TRP A 14 17.38 11.48 5.67
N SER A 15 18.34 11.23 4.79
CA SER A 15 18.07 10.70 3.45
C SER A 15 19.15 9.71 3.03
N ALA A 16 18.76 8.75 2.19
CA ALA A 16 19.61 7.71 1.61
C ALA A 16 19.27 7.54 0.13
N VAL A 17 20.06 6.75 -0.58
CA VAL A 17 19.82 6.43 -1.99
C VAL A 17 19.93 4.92 -2.17
N ILE A 18 18.95 4.33 -2.84
CA ILE A 18 18.94 2.94 -3.31
C ILE A 18 19.36 2.88 -4.79
N GLN A 19 19.53 1.68 -5.33
CA GLN A 19 20.13 1.53 -6.66
C GLN A 19 19.16 1.87 -7.81
N ASP A 20 17.86 1.60 -7.66
CA ASP A 20 16.88 1.72 -8.72
C ASP A 20 15.55 2.22 -8.17
N TYR A 21 14.50 2.28 -9.03
CA TYR A 21 13.16 2.71 -8.70
C TYR A 21 12.57 1.90 -7.54
N PRO A 22 12.11 2.55 -6.45
CA PRO A 22 11.52 1.85 -5.32
C PRO A 22 10.16 1.24 -5.70
N ILE A 23 9.97 -0.03 -5.34
CA ILE A 23 8.74 -0.78 -5.58
C ILE A 23 7.83 -0.75 -4.36
N ALA A 24 8.42 -0.95 -3.17
CA ALA A 24 7.69 -0.93 -1.91
C ALA A 24 8.63 -0.61 -0.76
N SER A 25 8.06 -0.03 0.29
CA SER A 25 8.75 0.23 1.55
C SER A 25 7.88 -0.12 2.75
N GLY A 26 8.50 -0.29 3.91
CA GLY A 26 7.78 -0.54 5.14
C GLY A 26 8.64 -0.34 6.37
N TRP A 27 8.04 0.22 7.40
CA TRP A 27 8.66 0.31 8.71
C TRP A 27 8.45 -0.99 9.48
N THR A 28 9.45 -1.36 10.26
CA THR A 28 9.24 -2.40 11.29
C THR A 28 8.18 -1.94 12.29
N ARG A 29 7.48 -2.89 12.92
CA ARG A 29 6.42 -2.61 13.87
C ARG A 29 6.86 -1.68 15.02
N ASP A 30 8.10 -1.83 15.50
CA ASP A 30 8.70 -0.99 16.54
C ASP A 30 9.21 0.36 16.01
N GLY A 31 9.15 0.58 14.68
CA GLY A 31 9.68 1.77 14.01
C GLY A 31 11.22 1.85 14.02
N GLY A 32 11.91 0.77 14.34
CA GLY A 32 13.37 0.72 14.49
C GLY A 32 14.13 0.67 13.17
N ALA A 33 13.51 0.19 12.10
CA ALA A 33 14.10 0.13 10.76
C ALA A 33 13.09 0.45 9.66
N LEU A 34 13.59 0.97 8.55
CA LEU A 34 12.88 1.10 7.28
C LEU A 34 13.46 0.09 6.29
N VAL A 35 12.59 -0.72 5.70
CA VAL A 35 12.93 -1.65 4.63
C VAL A 35 12.45 -1.10 3.30
N VAL A 36 13.24 -1.24 2.26
CA VAL A 36 12.90 -0.82 0.89
C VAL A 36 13.32 -1.92 -0.08
N CYS A 37 12.50 -2.21 -1.07
CA CYS A 37 12.90 -3.00 -2.23
C CYS A 37 12.77 -2.19 -3.53
N ASP A 38 13.65 -2.49 -4.52
CA ASP A 38 13.69 -1.77 -5.78
C ASP A 38 13.40 -2.65 -7.01
N SER A 39 13.18 -2.01 -8.14
CA SER A 39 12.86 -2.66 -9.41
C SER A 39 14.00 -3.49 -10.01
N ALA A 40 15.24 -3.31 -9.55
CA ALA A 40 16.39 -4.16 -9.91
C ALA A 40 16.46 -5.45 -9.07
N GLY A 41 15.57 -5.62 -8.09
CA GLY A 41 15.55 -6.77 -7.18
C GLY A 41 16.40 -6.58 -5.94
N GLY A 42 16.80 -5.35 -5.65
CA GLY A 42 17.53 -4.99 -4.44
C GLY A 42 16.63 -4.90 -3.22
N VAL A 43 17.18 -5.24 -2.06
CA VAL A 43 16.56 -5.10 -0.74
C VAL A 43 17.52 -4.33 0.16
N TYR A 44 17.01 -3.31 0.85
CA TYR A 44 17.79 -2.40 1.69
C TYR A 44 17.12 -2.25 3.05
N VAL A 45 17.89 -2.31 4.12
CA VAL A 45 17.42 -2.10 5.48
C VAL A 45 18.20 -0.96 6.11
N PHE A 46 17.47 0.09 6.50
CA PHE A 46 18.03 1.30 7.10
C PHE A 46 17.68 1.39 8.58
N TYR A 47 18.63 1.77 9.40
CA TYR A 47 18.37 2.11 10.79
C TYR A 47 17.57 3.41 10.89
N ALA A 48 16.39 3.33 11.47
CA ALA A 48 15.40 4.42 11.46
C ALA A 48 15.89 5.73 12.05
N LYS A 49 16.79 5.68 13.04
CA LYS A 49 17.21 6.85 13.81
C LYS A 49 18.14 7.79 13.03
N VAL A 50 18.97 7.26 12.13
CA VAL A 50 20.02 8.03 11.45
C VAL A 50 20.12 7.76 9.96
N GLY A 51 19.32 6.83 9.41
CA GLY A 51 19.35 6.45 7.99
C GLY A 51 20.58 5.66 7.58
N GLU A 52 21.34 5.11 8.53
CA GLU A 52 22.48 4.25 8.23
C GLU A 52 21.99 2.94 7.62
N LEU A 53 22.61 2.51 6.53
CA LEU A 53 22.34 1.23 5.90
C LEU A 53 22.85 0.10 6.82
N LEU A 54 21.94 -0.68 7.39
CA LEU A 54 22.29 -1.85 8.19
C LEU A 54 22.86 -2.96 7.31
N TRP A 55 22.15 -3.25 6.22
CA TRP A 55 22.60 -4.17 5.18
C TRP A 55 21.78 -3.99 3.90
N SER A 56 22.28 -4.53 2.80
CA SER A 56 21.54 -4.65 1.55
C SER A 56 21.90 -5.94 0.82
N GLU A 57 20.92 -6.51 0.11
CA GLU A 57 21.10 -7.57 -0.88
C GLU A 57 20.67 -7.02 -2.24
N ARG A 58 21.62 -6.88 -3.17
CA ARG A 58 21.38 -6.17 -4.44
C ARG A 58 20.70 -6.99 -5.53
N CYS A 59 20.70 -8.30 -5.37
CA CYS A 59 20.15 -9.24 -6.35
C CYS A 59 19.30 -10.28 -5.67
N ALA A 60 18.43 -9.86 -4.74
CA ALA A 60 17.53 -10.75 -4.03
C ALA A 60 16.57 -11.44 -5.01
N HIS A 61 16.08 -10.70 -6.02
CA HIS A 61 15.19 -11.21 -7.05
C HIS A 61 15.78 -11.00 -8.45
N GLU A 62 15.95 -12.09 -9.21
CA GLU A 62 16.35 -12.03 -10.60
C GLU A 62 15.21 -11.46 -11.46
N GLY A 63 15.48 -10.43 -12.25
CA GLY A 63 14.50 -9.72 -13.07
C GLY A 63 13.75 -8.60 -12.34
N GLY A 64 13.85 -8.51 -11.01
CA GLY A 64 13.30 -7.41 -10.22
C GLY A 64 12.33 -7.83 -9.13
N ALA A 65 12.22 -7.04 -8.07
CA ALA A 65 11.20 -7.19 -7.05
C ALA A 65 9.85 -6.60 -7.54
N LEU A 66 8.75 -7.18 -7.10
CA LEU A 66 7.40 -6.76 -7.45
C LEU A 66 6.55 -6.42 -6.22
N ALA A 67 6.80 -7.07 -5.10
CA ALA A 67 6.03 -6.86 -3.88
C ALA A 67 6.88 -7.05 -2.63
N MET A 68 6.46 -6.40 -1.55
CA MET A 68 7.03 -6.55 -0.22
C MET A 68 5.91 -6.44 0.82
N SER A 69 6.03 -7.18 1.91
CA SER A 69 5.14 -7.07 3.07
C SER A 69 5.92 -7.19 4.36
N MET A 70 5.75 -6.21 5.25
CA MET A 70 6.30 -6.27 6.60
C MET A 70 5.51 -7.26 7.43
N HIS A 71 6.20 -8.06 8.25
CA HIS A 71 5.52 -8.95 9.18
C HIS A 71 4.86 -8.13 10.30
N PRO A 72 3.53 -8.30 10.55
CA PRO A 72 2.80 -7.40 11.45
C PRO A 72 3.13 -7.58 12.93
N VAL A 73 3.71 -8.72 13.32
CA VAL A 73 3.98 -9.08 14.73
C VAL A 73 5.47 -9.21 14.99
N GLU A 74 6.20 -9.94 14.15
CA GLU A 74 7.64 -10.22 14.31
C GLU A 74 8.50 -9.17 13.59
N THR A 75 9.79 -9.15 13.92
CA THR A 75 10.80 -8.33 13.23
C THR A 75 11.28 -9.06 11.97
N GLY A 76 10.50 -9.00 10.92
CA GLY A 76 10.82 -9.61 9.63
C GLY A 76 9.95 -9.03 8.52
N PHE A 77 10.21 -9.47 7.31
CA PHE A 77 9.45 -9.07 6.12
C PHE A 77 9.56 -10.13 5.04
N THR A 78 8.76 -10.00 4.00
CA THR A 78 8.83 -10.85 2.82
C THR A 78 8.93 -10.00 1.57
N THR A 79 9.63 -10.51 0.56
CA THR A 79 9.70 -9.93 -0.77
C THR A 79 9.33 -10.97 -1.82
N ALA A 80 8.81 -10.51 -2.96
CA ALA A 80 8.48 -11.36 -4.09
C ALA A 80 8.90 -10.67 -5.40
N GLY A 81 9.17 -11.44 -6.43
CA GLY A 81 9.74 -10.92 -7.66
C GLY A 81 9.32 -11.62 -8.95
N GLN A 82 9.94 -11.18 -10.04
CA GLN A 82 9.73 -11.72 -11.39
C GLN A 82 10.32 -13.12 -11.58
N ASP A 83 11.15 -13.56 -10.65
CA ASP A 83 11.79 -14.88 -10.63
C ASP A 83 10.89 -16.00 -10.09
N GLY A 84 9.63 -15.68 -9.74
CA GLY A 84 8.69 -16.64 -9.18
C GLY A 84 9.02 -17.09 -7.77
N LYS A 85 9.79 -16.30 -7.04
CA LYS A 85 10.17 -16.60 -5.66
C LYS A 85 9.52 -15.65 -4.67
N ILE A 86 9.27 -16.19 -3.49
CA ILE A 86 8.97 -15.42 -2.27
C ILE A 86 10.13 -15.66 -1.30
N LEU A 87 10.72 -14.60 -0.80
CA LEU A 87 11.82 -14.65 0.15
C LEU A 87 11.34 -14.13 1.51
N ILE A 88 11.51 -14.91 2.56
CA ILE A 88 11.19 -14.52 3.94
C ILE A 88 12.50 -14.13 4.64
N TRP A 89 12.54 -12.91 5.17
CA TRP A 89 13.73 -12.29 5.74
C TRP A 89 13.60 -12.09 7.24
N ASP A 90 14.73 -12.21 7.92
CA ASP A 90 14.94 -11.67 9.27
C ASP A 90 15.74 -10.36 9.12
N LEU A 91 15.43 -9.35 9.92
CA LEU A 91 16.14 -8.06 9.87
C LEU A 91 17.62 -8.16 10.25
N SER A 92 18.01 -9.18 10.98
CA SER A 92 19.37 -9.34 11.48
C SER A 92 20.38 -9.76 10.40
N GLU A 93 19.94 -10.31 9.27
CA GLU A 93 20.80 -10.94 8.28
C GLU A 93 20.46 -10.55 6.84
N ALA A 94 21.48 -10.28 6.03
CA ALA A 94 21.35 -10.00 4.59
C ALA A 94 21.14 -11.28 3.75
N ARG A 95 20.41 -12.25 4.28
CA ARG A 95 20.02 -13.47 3.57
C ARG A 95 18.62 -13.91 4.01
N PRO A 96 17.82 -14.45 3.09
CA PRO A 96 16.50 -14.94 3.45
C PRO A 96 16.60 -16.17 4.35
N ARG A 97 15.73 -16.26 5.35
CA ARG A 97 15.59 -17.45 6.20
C ARG A 97 14.86 -18.59 5.49
N CYS A 98 14.00 -18.23 4.50
CA CYS A 98 13.23 -19.18 3.70
C CYS A 98 13.08 -18.65 2.28
N CYS A 99 13.09 -19.55 1.30
CA CYS A 99 12.78 -19.27 -0.09
C CYS A 99 11.66 -20.21 -0.53
N ILE A 100 10.55 -19.66 -1.00
CA ILE A 100 9.43 -20.40 -1.56
C ILE A 100 9.48 -20.21 -3.07
N GLU A 101 9.56 -21.31 -3.82
CA GLU A 101 9.50 -21.31 -5.28
C GLU A 101 8.08 -21.59 -5.74
N ILE A 102 7.43 -20.57 -6.33
CA ILE A 102 6.06 -20.68 -6.86
C ILE A 102 6.07 -21.39 -8.23
N GLY A 103 7.16 -21.25 -8.97
CA GLY A 103 7.30 -21.75 -10.33
C GLY A 103 7.70 -20.65 -11.30
N SER A 104 7.37 -20.83 -12.58
CA SER A 104 7.68 -19.82 -13.60
C SER A 104 6.62 -18.73 -13.62
N GLY A 105 7.02 -17.47 -13.51
CA GLY A 105 6.16 -16.29 -13.61
C GLY A 105 6.28 -15.36 -12.41
N TRP A 106 5.59 -14.25 -12.47
CA TRP A 106 5.71 -13.14 -11.54
C TRP A 106 4.84 -13.34 -10.32
N VAL A 107 5.37 -13.04 -9.13
CA VAL A 107 4.59 -12.93 -7.90
C VAL A 107 4.31 -11.44 -7.67
N GLU A 108 3.10 -11.01 -8.02
CA GLU A 108 2.75 -9.60 -8.18
C GLU A 108 2.21 -8.96 -6.91
N ASN A 109 1.61 -9.76 -6.03
CA ASN A 109 1.07 -9.29 -4.75
C ASN A 109 1.53 -10.21 -3.62
N LEU A 110 1.79 -9.62 -2.47
CA LEU A 110 2.28 -10.31 -1.29
C LEU A 110 1.83 -9.58 -0.02
N LEU A 111 1.14 -10.27 0.90
CA LEU A 111 0.60 -9.66 2.11
C LEU A 111 0.53 -10.66 3.26
N TRP A 112 1.05 -10.29 4.42
CA TRP A 112 0.81 -11.01 5.67
C TRP A 112 -0.60 -10.79 6.18
N SER A 113 -1.20 -11.85 6.77
CA SER A 113 -2.42 -11.71 7.57
C SER A 113 -2.18 -10.81 8.79
N PRO A 114 -3.20 -10.12 9.32
CA PRO A 114 -3.03 -9.19 10.44
C PRO A 114 -2.39 -9.79 11.70
N ASP A 115 -2.55 -11.09 11.93
CA ASP A 115 -1.93 -11.83 13.03
C ASP A 115 -0.54 -12.40 12.70
N GLY A 116 -0.10 -12.30 11.44
CA GLY A 116 1.17 -12.82 10.95
C GLY A 116 1.23 -14.35 10.81
N ALA A 117 0.11 -15.06 10.95
CA ALA A 117 0.10 -16.52 10.86
C ALA A 117 0.12 -17.04 9.42
N GLN A 118 -0.35 -16.24 8.46
CA GLN A 118 -0.49 -16.61 7.07
C GLN A 118 0.05 -15.53 6.14
N LEU A 119 0.56 -15.96 4.99
CA LEU A 119 1.04 -15.12 3.91
C LEU A 119 0.23 -15.38 2.64
N ALA A 120 -0.43 -14.35 2.12
CA ALA A 120 -1.12 -14.40 0.84
C ALA A 120 -0.22 -13.91 -0.29
N SER A 121 -0.22 -14.60 -1.42
CA SER A 121 0.43 -14.16 -2.65
C SER A 121 -0.47 -14.33 -3.86
N SER A 122 -0.21 -13.57 -4.92
CA SER A 122 -0.80 -13.82 -6.23
C SER A 122 0.25 -14.12 -7.28
N HIS A 123 -0.09 -15.04 -8.18
CA HIS A 123 0.72 -15.46 -9.31
C HIS A 123 -0.17 -15.55 -10.54
N GLY A 124 -0.11 -14.54 -11.39
CA GLY A 124 -0.99 -14.45 -12.57
C GLY A 124 -2.46 -14.46 -12.17
N ARG A 125 -3.15 -15.58 -12.43
CA ARG A 125 -4.60 -15.73 -12.19
C ARG A 125 -4.95 -16.52 -10.93
N GLU A 126 -3.98 -16.87 -10.10
CA GLU A 126 -4.16 -17.66 -8.89
C GLU A 126 -3.72 -16.87 -7.66
N ILE A 127 -4.34 -17.17 -6.52
CA ILE A 127 -3.83 -16.79 -5.20
C ILE A 127 -3.39 -18.03 -4.45
N GLN A 128 -2.40 -17.86 -3.59
CA GLN A 128 -1.85 -18.92 -2.74
C GLN A 128 -1.72 -18.40 -1.32
N ILE A 129 -2.04 -19.28 -0.37
CA ILE A 129 -1.83 -19.01 1.05
C ILE A 129 -0.78 -19.96 1.60
N PHE A 130 0.15 -19.40 2.34
CA PHE A 130 1.23 -20.10 3.03
C PHE A 130 1.12 -19.87 4.53
N ALA A 131 1.53 -20.86 5.31
CA ALA A 131 1.82 -20.66 6.73
C ALA A 131 3.07 -19.77 6.91
N ALA A 132 3.29 -19.25 8.12
CA ALA A 132 4.43 -18.38 8.42
C ALA A 132 5.82 -19.04 8.22
N ASP A 133 5.88 -20.35 8.17
CA ASP A 133 7.10 -21.12 7.87
C ASP A 133 7.35 -21.32 6.36
N GLY A 134 6.43 -20.85 5.50
CA GLY A 134 6.48 -20.98 4.05
C GLY A 134 5.81 -22.23 3.49
N THR A 135 5.15 -23.04 4.31
CA THR A 135 4.39 -24.22 3.85
C THR A 135 3.11 -23.78 3.13
N GLU A 136 2.92 -24.19 1.88
CA GLU A 136 1.66 -23.93 1.13
C GLU A 136 0.50 -24.62 1.83
N GLN A 137 -0.54 -23.88 2.15
CA GLN A 137 -1.77 -24.37 2.75
C GLN A 137 -2.82 -24.69 1.69
N TRP A 138 -3.04 -23.73 0.77
CA TRP A 138 -3.96 -23.94 -0.35
C TRP A 138 -3.67 -22.96 -1.50
N ARG A 139 -4.25 -23.27 -2.66
CA ARG A 139 -4.20 -22.49 -3.89
C ARG A 139 -5.61 -22.39 -4.48
N SER A 140 -5.98 -21.21 -4.95
CA SER A 140 -7.28 -21.02 -5.59
C SER A 140 -7.34 -21.65 -6.99
N ALA A 141 -8.56 -21.86 -7.48
CA ALA A 141 -8.76 -22.01 -8.92
C ALA A 141 -8.43 -20.71 -9.65
N GLU A 142 -8.20 -20.79 -10.96
CA GLU A 142 -7.92 -19.60 -11.79
C GLU A 142 -9.05 -18.58 -11.76
N HIS A 143 -8.69 -17.32 -11.51
CA HIS A 143 -9.59 -16.17 -11.66
C HIS A 143 -9.89 -15.90 -13.15
N LEU A 144 -10.87 -15.03 -13.42
CA LEU A 144 -11.25 -14.64 -14.78
C LEU A 144 -10.11 -13.95 -15.54
N SER A 145 -9.25 -13.22 -14.84
CA SER A 145 -8.05 -12.56 -15.35
C SER A 145 -6.97 -12.55 -14.28
N THR A 146 -5.83 -11.93 -14.56
CA THR A 146 -4.76 -11.66 -13.59
C THR A 146 -5.34 -11.00 -12.34
N VAL A 147 -4.89 -11.46 -11.18
CA VAL A 147 -5.23 -10.85 -9.88
C VAL A 147 -4.56 -9.49 -9.79
N SER A 148 -5.35 -8.43 -9.71
CA SER A 148 -4.86 -7.05 -9.74
C SER A 148 -4.49 -6.51 -8.35
N ALA A 149 -5.11 -7.04 -7.29
CA ALA A 149 -4.77 -6.70 -5.91
C ALA A 149 -5.21 -7.80 -4.93
N LEU A 150 -4.55 -7.83 -3.79
CA LEU A 150 -4.89 -8.65 -2.63
C LEU A 150 -5.10 -7.78 -1.39
N GLY A 151 -5.89 -8.25 -0.45
CA GLY A 151 -6.07 -7.63 0.86
C GLY A 151 -6.55 -8.65 1.90
N TRP A 152 -6.37 -8.33 3.16
CA TRP A 152 -6.94 -9.06 4.28
C TRP A 152 -8.03 -8.21 4.93
N LEU A 153 -9.25 -8.75 5.05
CA LEU A 153 -10.32 -8.12 5.85
C LEU A 153 -10.06 -8.31 7.35
N ASN A 154 -9.58 -9.48 7.68
CA ASN A 154 -9.18 -9.91 9.02
C ASN A 154 -8.26 -11.14 8.86
N SER A 155 -7.90 -11.83 9.96
CA SER A 155 -7.04 -13.02 9.86
C SER A 155 -7.76 -14.27 9.31
N GLU A 156 -9.07 -14.22 9.10
CA GLU A 156 -9.87 -15.33 8.61
C GLU A 156 -10.33 -15.15 7.15
N GLU A 157 -10.24 -13.94 6.59
CA GLU A 157 -10.75 -13.61 5.27
C GLU A 157 -9.73 -12.85 4.41
N VAL A 158 -9.39 -13.42 3.26
CA VAL A 158 -8.53 -12.80 2.23
C VAL A 158 -9.35 -12.40 1.01
N VAL A 159 -9.06 -11.22 0.48
CA VAL A 159 -9.74 -10.62 -0.68
C VAL A 159 -8.81 -10.62 -1.88
N SER A 160 -9.34 -10.99 -3.02
CA SER A 160 -8.69 -10.79 -4.32
C SER A 160 -9.56 -9.99 -5.26
N THR A 161 -8.92 -9.20 -6.11
CA THR A 161 -9.59 -8.49 -7.20
C THR A 161 -9.05 -8.95 -8.55
N CYS A 162 -9.91 -8.99 -9.55
CA CYS A 162 -9.54 -9.22 -10.94
C CYS A 162 -10.48 -8.43 -11.86
N TYR A 163 -10.38 -8.62 -13.18
CA TYR A 163 -11.38 -8.05 -14.09
C TYR A 163 -12.78 -8.51 -13.72
N GLY A 164 -13.67 -7.57 -13.46
CA GLY A 164 -15.09 -7.80 -13.22
C GLY A 164 -15.47 -8.41 -11.88
N ARG A 165 -14.52 -8.60 -10.95
CA ARG A 165 -14.85 -9.33 -9.72
C ARG A 165 -13.93 -9.00 -8.54
N VAL A 166 -14.56 -8.94 -7.36
CA VAL A 166 -13.93 -9.12 -6.05
C VAL A 166 -14.36 -10.47 -5.49
N THR A 167 -13.44 -11.23 -4.95
CA THR A 167 -13.74 -12.52 -4.28
C THR A 167 -13.15 -12.52 -2.89
N ILE A 168 -13.94 -12.93 -1.91
CA ILE A 168 -13.51 -13.14 -0.52
C ILE A 168 -13.41 -14.65 -0.28
N PHE A 169 -12.27 -15.09 0.23
CA PHE A 169 -12.02 -16.48 0.57
C PHE A 169 -11.86 -16.64 2.07
N ASP A 170 -12.36 -17.75 2.58
CA ASP A 170 -11.98 -18.25 3.90
C ASP A 170 -10.48 -18.62 3.87
N ALA A 171 -9.71 -18.01 4.75
CA ALA A 171 -8.24 -18.13 4.74
C ALA A 171 -7.74 -19.53 5.15
N ALA A 172 -8.54 -20.28 5.89
CA ALA A 172 -8.15 -21.63 6.33
C ALA A 172 -8.45 -22.69 5.27
N THR A 173 -9.55 -22.54 4.54
CA THR A 173 -10.07 -23.59 3.63
C THR A 173 -9.86 -23.27 2.16
N GLY A 174 -9.72 -21.98 1.79
CA GLY A 174 -9.71 -21.53 0.41
C GLY A 174 -11.08 -21.55 -0.27
N GLU A 175 -12.15 -21.82 0.46
CA GLU A 175 -13.51 -21.71 -0.06
C GLU A 175 -13.88 -20.23 -0.20
N HIS A 176 -14.59 -19.89 -1.27
CA HIS A 176 -15.05 -18.51 -1.44
C HIS A 176 -16.34 -18.28 -0.65
N ASN A 177 -16.33 -17.29 0.23
CA ASN A 177 -17.49 -16.89 1.03
C ASN A 177 -18.41 -15.95 0.28
N GLU A 178 -17.85 -14.92 -0.37
CA GLU A 178 -18.59 -13.86 -1.03
C GLU A 178 -17.97 -13.51 -2.38
N ARG A 179 -18.78 -13.00 -3.29
CA ARG A 179 -18.36 -12.47 -4.59
C ARG A 179 -19.14 -11.20 -4.91
N PHE A 180 -18.41 -10.18 -5.34
CA PHE A 180 -18.99 -8.94 -5.82
C PHE A 180 -18.59 -8.76 -7.28
N GLU A 181 -19.56 -8.46 -8.12
CA GLU A 181 -19.35 -8.31 -9.56
C GLU A 181 -19.42 -6.84 -9.98
N TRP A 182 -18.52 -6.44 -10.84
CA TRP A 182 -18.49 -5.13 -11.45
C TRP A 182 -18.07 -5.22 -12.91
N LYS A 183 -18.72 -4.46 -13.77
CA LYS A 183 -18.44 -4.49 -15.20
C LYS A 183 -17.23 -3.59 -15.52
N GLY A 184 -16.02 -4.05 -15.28
CA GLY A 184 -14.82 -3.29 -15.58
C GLY A 184 -13.55 -3.88 -14.97
N SER A 185 -12.41 -3.26 -15.26
CA SER A 185 -11.13 -3.64 -14.69
C SER A 185 -10.89 -2.89 -13.40
N LEU A 186 -10.77 -3.63 -12.32
CA LEU A 186 -10.40 -3.12 -11.00
C LEU A 186 -8.87 -3.00 -10.95
N VAL A 187 -8.35 -1.83 -10.59
CA VAL A 187 -6.91 -1.50 -10.67
C VAL A 187 -6.28 -1.20 -9.32
N SER A 188 -7.10 -0.97 -8.29
CA SER A 188 -6.67 -0.76 -6.91
C SER A 188 -7.72 -1.27 -5.94
N LEU A 189 -7.31 -1.53 -4.70
CA LEU A 189 -8.14 -2.06 -3.63
C LEU A 189 -7.83 -1.31 -2.34
N ALA A 190 -8.87 -0.91 -1.61
CA ALA A 190 -8.78 -0.47 -0.24
C ALA A 190 -9.89 -1.13 0.57
N LEU A 191 -9.58 -1.61 1.75
CA LEU A 191 -10.50 -2.26 2.67
C LEU A 191 -10.64 -1.39 3.91
N SER A 192 -11.88 -1.17 4.38
CA SER A 192 -12.08 -0.49 5.67
C SER A 192 -11.56 -1.38 6.81
N PRO A 193 -11.02 -0.81 7.88
CA PRO A 193 -10.46 -1.57 9.00
C PRO A 193 -11.44 -2.51 9.70
N ASP A 194 -12.73 -2.21 9.65
CA ASP A 194 -13.82 -3.06 10.18
C ASP A 194 -14.22 -4.19 9.21
N GLY A 195 -13.67 -4.18 7.98
CA GLY A 195 -13.97 -5.15 6.93
C GLY A 195 -15.35 -5.01 6.29
N ASP A 196 -16.09 -3.93 6.56
CA ASP A 196 -17.43 -3.72 6.01
C ASP A 196 -17.41 -3.13 4.60
N VAL A 197 -16.47 -2.22 4.31
CA VAL A 197 -16.37 -1.55 3.01
C VAL A 197 -15.20 -2.07 2.20
N ILE A 198 -15.50 -2.50 0.98
CA ILE A 198 -14.51 -2.86 -0.04
C ILE A 198 -14.57 -1.80 -1.14
N ALA A 199 -13.52 -1.01 -1.31
CA ALA A 199 -13.43 0.02 -2.34
C ALA A 199 -12.38 -0.34 -3.39
N CYS A 200 -12.73 -0.20 -4.66
CA CYS A 200 -11.86 -0.51 -5.79
C CYS A 200 -11.83 0.66 -6.78
N GLY A 201 -10.63 1.13 -7.11
CA GLY A 201 -10.46 2.00 -8.26
C GLY A 201 -10.62 1.21 -9.56
N SER A 202 -11.24 1.83 -10.56
CA SER A 202 -11.55 1.21 -11.85
C SER A 202 -10.89 1.93 -13.02
N GLN A 203 -10.67 1.22 -14.12
CA GLN A 203 -10.10 1.78 -15.36
C GLN A 203 -11.00 2.83 -16.03
N ASP A 204 -12.26 2.89 -15.69
CA ASP A 204 -13.24 3.88 -16.19
C ASP A 204 -13.22 5.21 -15.43
N ASN A 205 -12.19 5.45 -14.61
CA ASN A 205 -12.02 6.63 -13.78
C ASN A 205 -13.13 6.77 -12.71
N SER A 206 -13.50 5.66 -12.11
CA SER A 206 -14.42 5.61 -10.98
C SER A 206 -13.81 4.86 -9.80
N VAL A 207 -14.35 5.06 -8.60
CA VAL A 207 -14.17 4.17 -7.45
C VAL A 207 -15.49 3.50 -7.20
N HIS A 208 -15.51 2.18 -7.32
CA HIS A 208 -16.65 1.37 -6.97
C HIS A 208 -16.47 0.81 -5.56
N PHE A 209 -17.53 0.78 -4.77
CA PHE A 209 -17.47 0.20 -3.43
C PHE A 209 -18.70 -0.65 -3.12
N TRP A 210 -18.51 -1.62 -2.25
CA TRP A 210 -19.53 -2.49 -1.69
C TRP A 210 -19.51 -2.38 -0.18
N ARG A 211 -20.70 -2.30 0.42
CA ARG A 211 -20.89 -2.35 1.86
C ARG A 211 -21.48 -3.73 2.22
N ARG A 212 -20.68 -4.56 2.88
CA ARG A 212 -21.03 -5.96 3.17
C ARG A 212 -22.24 -6.09 4.09
N SER A 213 -22.33 -5.24 5.12
CA SER A 213 -23.43 -5.28 6.11
C SER A 213 -24.82 -5.01 5.52
N THR A 214 -24.90 -4.22 4.46
CA THR A 214 -26.19 -3.86 3.82
C THR A 214 -26.39 -4.54 2.47
N GLY A 215 -25.32 -5.03 1.83
CA GLY A 215 -25.33 -5.51 0.46
C GLY A 215 -25.42 -4.38 -0.57
N GLU A 216 -25.28 -3.12 -0.16
CA GLU A 216 -25.24 -1.98 -1.06
C GLU A 216 -23.98 -1.98 -1.90
N ASP A 217 -24.15 -1.59 -3.17
CA ASP A 217 -23.06 -1.21 -4.05
C ASP A 217 -23.30 0.19 -4.62
N SER A 218 -22.25 0.97 -4.72
CA SER A 218 -22.32 2.33 -5.26
C SER A 218 -21.01 2.74 -5.89
N MET A 219 -21.01 3.89 -6.56
CA MET A 219 -19.90 4.36 -7.36
C MET A 219 -19.65 5.86 -7.18
N MET A 220 -18.41 6.19 -6.93
CA MET A 220 -17.90 7.57 -6.97
C MET A 220 -17.28 7.82 -8.33
N SER A 221 -17.77 8.81 -9.06
CA SER A 221 -17.34 9.14 -10.43
C SER A 221 -16.90 10.60 -10.55
N GLY A 222 -16.35 10.96 -11.72
CA GLY A 222 -15.90 12.34 -11.97
C GLY A 222 -14.40 12.54 -11.79
N TYR A 223 -13.65 11.48 -11.58
CA TYR A 223 -12.18 11.57 -11.53
C TYR A 223 -11.59 11.85 -12.91
N PRO A 224 -10.62 12.77 -13.03
CA PRO A 224 -9.98 13.07 -14.32
C PRO A 224 -9.06 11.94 -14.81
N GLY A 225 -8.67 11.02 -13.93
CA GLY A 225 -7.82 9.87 -14.24
C GLY A 225 -8.17 8.65 -13.37
N LYS A 226 -7.45 7.55 -13.58
CA LYS A 226 -7.67 6.29 -12.86
C LYS A 226 -7.33 6.46 -11.38
N PRO A 227 -8.23 6.11 -10.45
CA PRO A 227 -7.94 6.14 -9.02
C PRO A 227 -7.07 4.92 -8.64
N THR A 228 -5.76 5.08 -8.73
CA THR A 228 -4.80 4.02 -8.40
C THR A 228 -4.31 4.10 -6.95
N ALA A 229 -4.39 5.27 -6.31
CA ALA A 229 -4.06 5.48 -4.92
C ALA A 229 -5.35 5.58 -4.10
N LEU A 230 -5.58 4.64 -3.21
CA LEU A 230 -6.71 4.57 -2.28
C LEU A 230 -6.18 4.28 -0.88
N ALA A 231 -6.70 4.97 0.12
CA ALA A 231 -6.37 4.68 1.51
C ALA A 231 -7.56 4.99 2.43
N PHE A 232 -7.92 4.04 3.30
CA PHE A 232 -8.80 4.30 4.44
C PHE A 232 -8.00 4.84 5.62
N ASP A 233 -8.62 5.68 6.42
CA ASP A 233 -8.13 6.03 7.74
C ASP A 233 -8.27 4.85 8.71
N SER A 234 -7.62 4.95 9.88
CA SER A 234 -7.61 3.86 10.87
C SER A 234 -8.99 3.56 11.48
N THR A 235 -9.96 4.44 11.34
CA THR A 235 -11.35 4.24 11.81
C THR A 235 -12.30 3.70 10.74
N GLY A 236 -11.89 3.75 9.46
CA GLY A 236 -12.73 3.40 8.31
C GLY A 236 -13.77 4.46 7.95
N THR A 237 -13.72 5.63 8.57
CA THR A 237 -14.69 6.71 8.32
C THR A 237 -14.31 7.59 7.14
N LEU A 238 -13.04 7.65 6.77
CA LEU A 238 -12.55 8.45 5.65
C LEU A 238 -11.85 7.57 4.62
N LEU A 239 -12.19 7.75 3.35
CA LEU A 239 -11.48 7.17 2.21
C LEU A 239 -10.84 8.30 1.39
N ALA A 240 -9.52 8.37 1.37
CA ALA A 240 -8.78 9.23 0.47
C ALA A 240 -8.54 8.53 -0.87
N THR A 241 -8.73 9.25 -1.96
CA THR A 241 -8.60 8.74 -3.33
C THR A 241 -7.80 9.70 -4.20
N GLY A 242 -6.91 9.15 -5.04
CA GLY A 242 -6.09 9.90 -5.99
C GLY A 242 -6.36 9.43 -7.41
N GLY A 243 -7.16 10.20 -8.16
CA GLY A 243 -7.46 9.95 -9.57
C GLY A 243 -7.12 11.13 -10.49
N GLY A 244 -6.37 12.09 -9.99
CA GLY A 244 -5.96 13.31 -10.68
C GLY A 244 -5.02 14.13 -9.83
N GLU A 245 -5.03 15.44 -9.98
CA GLU A 245 -4.16 16.38 -9.25
C GLU A 245 -4.69 16.70 -7.84
N ALA A 246 -5.99 16.50 -7.57
CA ALA A 246 -6.58 16.69 -6.27
C ALA A 246 -6.69 15.34 -5.52
N VAL A 247 -6.43 15.35 -4.23
CA VAL A 247 -6.85 14.26 -3.34
C VAL A 247 -8.31 14.48 -3.00
N THR A 248 -9.13 13.48 -3.27
CA THR A 248 -10.56 13.50 -2.95
C THR A 248 -10.78 12.66 -1.70
N VAL A 249 -11.41 13.22 -0.67
CA VAL A 249 -11.65 12.53 0.62
C VAL A 249 -13.14 12.37 0.84
N TRP A 250 -13.57 11.11 0.92
CA TRP A 250 -14.97 10.72 1.11
C TRP A 250 -15.23 10.32 2.55
N SER A 251 -16.34 10.81 3.12
CA SER A 251 -16.79 10.35 4.43
C SER A 251 -17.73 9.16 4.28
N PHE A 252 -17.41 8.08 4.97
CA PHE A 252 -18.22 6.86 5.08
C PHE A 252 -19.01 6.84 6.39
N GLU A 253 -19.05 7.95 7.13
CA GLU A 253 -19.84 8.06 8.35
C GLU A 253 -21.34 7.88 8.07
N GLY A 254 -22.02 7.07 8.85
CA GLY A 254 -23.43 6.76 8.67
C GLY A 254 -23.72 6.02 7.36
N ASN A 255 -24.57 6.59 6.52
CA ASN A 255 -24.93 6.04 5.20
C ASN A 255 -24.03 6.58 4.06
N GLY A 256 -23.02 7.41 4.36
CA GLY A 256 -22.18 8.01 3.33
C GLY A 256 -21.37 6.98 2.54
N PRO A 257 -20.79 7.35 1.39
CA PRO A 257 -20.71 8.71 0.81
C PRO A 257 -21.90 9.11 -0.07
N GLU A 258 -22.94 8.26 -0.23
CA GLU A 258 -24.04 8.50 -1.14
C GLU A 258 -24.79 9.81 -0.81
N GLY A 259 -25.02 10.64 -1.83
CA GLY A 259 -25.68 11.94 -1.67
C GLY A 259 -24.83 13.03 -0.99
N THR A 260 -23.55 12.76 -0.72
CA THR A 260 -22.61 13.72 -0.12
C THR A 260 -21.65 14.27 -1.16
N TYR A 261 -20.92 15.32 -0.78
CA TYR A 261 -19.79 15.86 -1.53
C TYR A 261 -18.49 15.56 -0.79
N PRO A 262 -17.43 15.12 -1.51
CA PRO A 262 -16.14 14.87 -0.88
C PRO A 262 -15.42 16.16 -0.51
N GLY A 263 -14.47 16.07 0.41
CA GLY A 263 -13.42 17.05 0.54
C GLY A 263 -12.47 17.01 -0.66
N SER A 264 -11.97 18.16 -1.09
CA SER A 264 -10.99 18.30 -2.17
C SER A 264 -9.74 19.00 -1.66
N LEU A 265 -8.57 18.36 -1.79
CA LEU A 265 -7.28 18.88 -1.35
C LEU A 265 -6.45 19.18 -2.60
N GLU A 266 -6.38 20.48 -2.96
CA GLU A 266 -5.88 20.95 -4.26
C GLU A 266 -4.56 21.71 -4.10
N LEU A 267 -3.43 21.01 -4.06
CA LEU A 267 -2.10 21.63 -4.05
C LEU A 267 -1.08 20.90 -4.95
N HIS A 268 -1.39 19.67 -5.39
CA HIS A 268 -0.56 19.00 -6.38
C HIS A 268 -0.81 19.57 -7.78
N GLU A 269 0.26 19.63 -8.58
CA GLU A 269 0.22 20.10 -9.97
C GLU A 269 0.18 18.94 -10.97
N ARG A 270 0.31 17.70 -10.50
CA ARG A 270 0.23 16.46 -11.28
C ARG A 270 -0.47 15.38 -10.49
N ALA A 271 -0.77 14.28 -11.18
CA ALA A 271 -1.52 13.18 -10.59
C ALA A 271 -0.89 12.64 -9.30
N ILE A 272 -1.76 12.37 -8.33
CA ILE A 272 -1.43 11.70 -7.08
C ILE A 272 -0.95 10.28 -7.40
N SER A 273 0.18 9.89 -6.85
CA SER A 273 0.75 8.54 -6.98
C SER A 273 0.60 7.69 -5.72
N THR A 274 0.56 8.33 -4.56
CA THR A 274 0.56 7.61 -3.27
C THR A 274 -0.19 8.39 -2.20
N LEU A 275 -0.89 7.67 -1.34
CA LEU A 275 -1.66 8.17 -0.21
C LEU A 275 -1.42 7.28 1.01
N SER A 276 -1.24 7.86 2.18
CA SER A 276 -1.06 7.12 3.41
C SER A 276 -1.61 7.92 4.60
N PHE A 277 -2.54 7.33 5.35
CA PHE A 277 -2.98 7.89 6.61
C PHE A 277 -1.99 7.61 7.73
N ALA A 278 -1.79 8.58 8.59
CA ALA A 278 -1.09 8.37 9.84
C ALA A 278 -1.94 7.50 10.80
N PRO A 279 -1.32 6.85 11.79
CA PRO A 279 -2.06 6.01 12.75
C PRO A 279 -3.13 6.74 13.55
N ASP A 280 -3.07 8.08 13.65
CA ASP A 280 -4.07 8.91 14.33
C ASP A 280 -5.41 9.04 13.59
N GLY A 281 -5.46 8.64 12.30
CA GLY A 281 -6.65 8.59 11.48
C GLY A 281 -7.04 9.91 10.79
N LEU A 282 -6.60 11.07 11.26
CA LEU A 282 -6.97 12.37 10.68
C LEU A 282 -5.83 13.10 9.98
N THR A 283 -4.64 12.55 10.03
CA THR A 283 -3.48 13.06 9.31
C THR A 283 -3.21 12.22 8.08
N LEU A 284 -3.23 12.85 6.90
CA LEU A 284 -3.00 12.19 5.62
C LEU A 284 -1.69 12.69 4.99
N ALA A 285 -0.86 11.80 4.49
CA ALA A 285 0.23 12.13 3.59
C ALA A 285 -0.19 11.83 2.13
N SER A 286 0.09 12.75 1.23
CA SER A 286 -0.05 12.57 -0.21
C SER A 286 1.25 12.83 -0.94
N GLY A 287 1.56 12.00 -1.92
CA GLY A 287 2.68 12.17 -2.84
C GLY A 287 2.20 12.20 -4.28
N GLY A 288 2.79 13.08 -5.09
CA GLY A 288 2.39 13.28 -6.48
C GLY A 288 3.53 13.09 -7.48
N ARG A 289 3.15 12.98 -8.75
CA ARG A 289 4.10 12.95 -9.88
C ARG A 289 4.79 14.29 -10.14
N ASP A 290 4.46 15.32 -9.37
CA ASP A 290 5.11 16.64 -9.32
C ASP A 290 6.32 16.67 -8.38
N GLY A 291 6.62 15.56 -7.68
CA GLY A 291 7.67 15.50 -6.68
C GLY A 291 7.28 16.12 -5.32
N LEU A 292 6.03 16.55 -5.18
CA LEU A 292 5.56 17.17 -3.95
C LEU A 292 5.01 16.11 -2.98
N VAL A 293 5.27 16.34 -1.70
CA VAL A 293 4.67 15.64 -0.56
C VAL A 293 3.93 16.67 0.25
N PHE A 294 2.67 16.41 0.57
CA PHE A 294 1.89 17.20 1.51
C PHE A 294 1.46 16.35 2.70
N VAL A 295 1.43 16.98 3.87
CA VAL A 295 0.78 16.46 5.07
C VAL A 295 -0.45 17.31 5.33
N TRP A 296 -1.60 16.67 5.45
CA TRP A 296 -2.91 17.29 5.62
C TRP A 296 -3.50 16.94 6.99
N SER A 297 -4.10 17.90 7.65
CA SER A 297 -5.00 17.68 8.79
C SER A 297 -6.43 17.67 8.27
N LEU A 298 -7.16 16.58 8.50
CA LEU A 298 -8.51 16.36 8.01
C LEU A 298 -9.55 16.56 9.12
N GLN A 299 -10.78 16.82 8.70
CA GLN A 299 -11.99 16.79 9.52
C GLN A 299 -12.82 15.54 9.16
N SER A 300 -13.79 15.18 9.99
CA SER A 300 -14.64 14.00 9.77
C SER A 300 -15.52 14.08 8.52
N ASP A 301 -15.72 15.27 7.96
CA ASP A 301 -16.42 15.49 6.68
C ASP A 301 -15.52 15.38 5.43
N GLY A 302 -14.24 15.06 5.63
CA GLY A 302 -13.25 14.95 4.56
C GLY A 302 -12.59 16.27 4.16
N GLN A 303 -13.03 17.42 4.72
CA GLN A 303 -12.34 18.69 4.48
C GLN A 303 -10.98 18.69 5.17
N GLY A 304 -10.01 19.40 4.62
CA GLY A 304 -8.67 19.40 5.18
C GLY A 304 -7.86 20.66 4.86
N ARG A 305 -6.75 20.81 5.57
CA ARG A 305 -5.79 21.89 5.35
C ARG A 305 -4.37 21.34 5.34
N PRO A 306 -3.44 21.94 4.59
CA PRO A 306 -2.06 21.53 4.59
C PRO A 306 -1.39 21.95 5.92
N GLU A 307 -0.69 21.02 6.55
CA GLU A 307 0.12 21.27 7.77
C GLU A 307 1.61 21.24 7.45
N GLY A 308 2.02 20.56 6.37
CA GLY A 308 3.41 20.49 5.95
C GLY A 308 3.54 20.16 4.48
N ALA A 309 4.66 20.58 3.90
CA ALA A 309 5.00 20.29 2.52
C ALA A 309 6.51 20.05 2.36
N ALA A 310 6.86 19.18 1.43
CA ALA A 310 8.24 18.95 1.00
C ALA A 310 8.27 18.70 -0.51
N MET A 311 9.43 18.97 -1.14
CA MET A 311 9.67 18.73 -2.55
C MET A 311 10.88 17.83 -2.73
N LEU A 312 10.73 16.77 -3.51
CA LEU A 312 11.79 15.91 -4.00
C LEU A 312 12.08 16.24 -5.47
N GLU A 313 13.17 15.69 -6.00
CA GLU A 313 13.60 16.03 -7.37
C GLU A 313 12.90 15.19 -8.45
N SER A 314 12.31 14.05 -8.07
CA SER A 314 11.64 13.13 -8.97
C SER A 314 10.21 12.83 -8.52
N VAL A 315 9.46 12.09 -9.35
CA VAL A 315 8.09 11.65 -9.04
C VAL A 315 8.06 10.81 -7.76
N LEU A 316 7.03 10.95 -6.95
CA LEU A 316 6.86 10.13 -5.76
C LEU A 316 6.41 8.73 -6.16
N ALA A 317 7.13 7.71 -5.69
CA ALA A 317 6.73 6.32 -5.77
C ALA A 317 5.86 5.94 -4.57
N GLU A 318 6.28 6.31 -3.37
CA GLU A 318 5.60 5.92 -2.14
C GLU A 318 5.80 6.95 -1.01
N VAL A 319 4.80 7.04 -0.14
CA VAL A 319 4.90 7.67 1.18
C VAL A 319 4.41 6.68 2.24
N CYS A 320 5.14 6.54 3.36
CA CYS A 320 4.73 5.65 4.43
C CYS A 320 5.04 6.21 5.81
N TRP A 321 4.06 6.16 6.70
CA TRP A 321 4.20 6.60 8.08
C TRP A 321 4.92 5.55 8.93
N ARG A 322 5.80 6.02 9.82
CA ARG A 322 6.28 5.18 10.90
C ARG A 322 5.12 4.84 11.85
N PRO A 323 5.07 3.64 12.44
CA PRO A 323 3.92 3.19 13.24
C PRO A 323 3.55 4.08 14.42
N ASP A 324 4.46 4.91 14.91
CA ASP A 324 4.19 5.88 15.98
C ASP A 324 3.66 7.24 15.50
N GLY A 325 3.49 7.42 14.18
CA GLY A 325 3.05 8.66 13.55
C GLY A 325 4.05 9.81 13.58
N LYS A 326 5.27 9.61 14.13
CA LYS A 326 6.25 10.69 14.37
C LYS A 326 7.29 10.83 13.25
N ALA A 327 7.21 10.02 12.23
CA ALA A 327 8.06 10.15 11.05
C ALA A 327 7.30 9.73 9.79
N LEU A 328 7.64 10.40 8.70
CA LEU A 328 7.14 10.10 7.36
C LEU A 328 8.34 9.80 6.46
N ALA A 329 8.33 8.65 5.80
CA ALA A 329 9.25 8.34 4.72
C ALA A 329 8.59 8.64 3.37
N ALA A 330 9.37 9.15 2.42
CA ALA A 330 8.98 9.29 1.03
C ALA A 330 10.11 8.77 0.15
N LEU A 331 9.73 8.08 -0.91
CA LEU A 331 10.61 7.47 -1.87
C LEU A 331 10.29 8.06 -3.25
N ASP A 332 11.30 8.55 -3.95
CA ASP A 332 11.12 9.09 -5.29
C ASP A 332 11.65 8.15 -6.39
N GLY A 333 11.30 8.47 -7.64
CA GLY A 333 11.62 7.66 -8.80
C GLY A 333 13.10 7.53 -9.14
N ASP A 334 13.96 8.34 -8.54
CA ASP A 334 15.42 8.26 -8.68
C ASP A 334 16.08 7.44 -7.55
N GLY A 335 15.25 6.78 -6.73
CA GLY A 335 15.72 5.94 -5.63
C GLY A 335 16.12 6.71 -4.39
N VAL A 336 15.74 7.97 -4.26
CA VAL A 336 16.02 8.75 -3.05
C VAL A 336 14.99 8.44 -1.99
N VAL A 337 15.45 7.97 -0.84
CA VAL A 337 14.68 7.76 0.38
C VAL A 337 14.88 8.99 1.26
N THR A 338 13.80 9.68 1.60
CA THR A 338 13.86 10.84 2.49
C THR A 338 12.92 10.63 3.67
N VAL A 339 13.41 10.88 4.87
CA VAL A 339 12.62 10.78 6.10
C VAL A 339 12.56 12.12 6.80
N TRP A 340 11.38 12.48 7.24
CA TRP A 340 11.13 13.65 8.07
C TRP A 340 10.57 13.23 9.41
N LYS A 341 10.96 13.95 10.47
CA LYS A 341 10.21 13.98 11.72
C LYS A 341 8.95 14.80 11.52
N VAL A 342 7.88 14.36 12.13
CA VAL A 342 6.58 15.06 12.14
C VAL A 342 6.28 15.49 13.56
N SER A 343 5.98 16.78 13.76
CA SER A 343 5.82 17.43 15.07
C SER A 343 4.48 18.14 15.23
#